data_daab7d7252e549823a9c29434651ff82
#
_entry.id   daab7d7252e549823a9c29434651ff82
#
_cell.length_a   1.000
_cell.length_b   1.000
_cell.length_c   1.000
_cell.angle_alpha   90.00
_cell.angle_beta   90.00
_cell.angle_gamma   90.00
#
_symmetry.space_group_name_H-M   'P 1'
#
loop_
_entity.id
_entity.type
_entity.pdbx_description
1 polymer ?
#
loop_
_entity_poly.entity_id
_entity_poly.type
_entity_poly.pdbx_seq_one_letter_code
_entity_poly.pdbx_strand_id
1 'polypeptide(L)'
;MKTSLLVFLGLLAVFLLSLAFLAQAPSPQEIPNPKIVTQGEDVEPHPPKSSFYGKRGVYLTAYAAANSAKLNEILAQSARFGLNAIVIDVKNNEGEVCYLSQVPKARTIGAVRPVLDLAGLVIELHRRGFYVIARQVVFYDPILAKHLGVPTSPWVLPTEAEAVSYNLAIAQEVEGLGVDEIQFDYIRFPDDGPIGPDYSARCQAVESFLSQAKASLSVPISVDVYGRVMWPWNAQKIDPIGQHLEGIARIVDVVSPMLYPSHFVEPELKADPYGTVLRTMRHGKARVEVPLRPYLQAFSMAIPTGMSFPEYILAQIKAAEESGADGYLFWNPRADYSSLWEALNLAQKERGP
;
A
#
# COMPACT_ATOMS: atom_id res chain seq x y z
N MET A 1 -14.12 -36.37 3.32
CA MET A 1 -15.16 -35.48 3.87
C MET A 1 -14.85 -34.80 5.21
N LYS A 2 -13.82 -35.20 5.98
CA LYS A 2 -13.48 -34.55 7.26
C LYS A 2 -12.45 -33.41 7.15
N THR A 3 -11.68 -33.35 6.11
CA THR A 3 -10.64 -32.31 5.85
C THR A 3 -11.22 -30.99 5.33
N SER A 4 -12.32 -31.02 4.59
CA SER A 4 -12.96 -29.79 4.05
C SER A 4 -13.66 -28.96 5.12
N LEU A 5 -14.09 -29.57 6.23
CA LEU A 5 -14.81 -28.87 7.32
C LEU A 5 -13.86 -28.07 8.21
N LEU A 6 -12.62 -28.51 8.39
CA LEU A 6 -11.62 -27.82 9.20
C LEU A 6 -11.07 -26.53 8.53
N VAL A 7 -10.97 -26.55 7.20
CA VAL A 7 -10.56 -25.35 6.43
C VAL A 7 -11.65 -24.28 6.47
N PHE A 8 -12.93 -24.67 6.42
CA PHE A 8 -14.06 -23.75 6.50
C PHE A 8 -14.20 -23.09 7.91
N LEU A 9 -13.90 -23.84 8.96
CA LEU A 9 -13.93 -23.31 10.34
C LEU A 9 -12.75 -22.37 10.63
N GLY A 10 -11.58 -22.58 10.02
CA GLY A 10 -10.44 -21.69 10.14
C GLY A 10 -10.67 -20.32 9.47
N LEU A 11 -11.31 -20.31 8.31
CA LEU A 11 -11.65 -19.08 7.58
C LEU A 11 -12.76 -18.28 8.29
N LEU A 12 -13.73 -18.96 8.91
CA LEU A 12 -14.80 -18.31 9.67
C LEU A 12 -14.27 -17.66 10.98
N ALA A 13 -13.26 -18.23 11.61
CA ALA A 13 -12.65 -17.67 12.82
C ALA A 13 -11.84 -16.39 12.53
N VAL A 14 -11.19 -16.30 11.37
CA VAL A 14 -10.48 -15.08 10.93
C VAL A 14 -11.48 -13.96 10.59
N PHE A 15 -12.63 -14.29 10.02
CA PHE A 15 -13.69 -13.34 9.69
C PHE A 15 -14.39 -12.80 10.94
N LEU A 16 -14.62 -13.62 11.95
CA LEU A 16 -15.25 -13.21 13.22
C LEU A 16 -14.32 -12.39 14.13
N LEU A 17 -13.01 -12.58 14.03
CA LEU A 17 -12.03 -11.73 14.74
C LEU A 17 -11.94 -10.33 14.13
N SER A 18 -12.15 -10.16 12.83
CA SER A 18 -12.22 -8.83 12.19
C SER A 18 -13.51 -8.07 12.55
N LEU A 19 -14.63 -8.76 12.77
CA LEU A 19 -15.89 -8.14 13.20
C LEU A 19 -15.90 -7.69 14.67
N ALA A 20 -15.17 -8.36 15.55
CA ALA A 20 -15.07 -7.99 16.98
C ALA A 20 -14.29 -6.70 17.23
N PHE A 21 -13.46 -6.26 16.27
CA PHE A 21 -12.69 -5.00 16.35
C PHE A 21 -13.44 -3.76 15.86
N LEU A 22 -14.60 -3.91 15.20
CA LEU A 22 -15.43 -2.79 14.72
C LEU A 22 -16.30 -2.14 15.82
N ALA A 23 -16.33 -2.69 17.03
CA ALA A 23 -17.24 -2.24 18.11
C ALA A 23 -16.68 -1.15 19.03
N GLN A 24 -15.48 -0.60 18.78
CA GLN A 24 -14.91 0.50 19.57
C GLN A 24 -14.44 1.66 18.70
N ALA A 25 -15.37 2.29 17.99
CA ALA A 25 -15.10 3.61 17.41
C ALA A 25 -15.24 4.67 18.52
N PRO A 26 -14.26 5.58 18.69
CA PRO A 26 -14.43 6.74 19.54
C PRO A 26 -15.50 7.66 18.96
N SER A 27 -16.30 8.28 19.85
CA SER A 27 -17.32 9.28 19.49
C SER A 27 -16.73 10.41 18.65
N PRO A 28 -17.52 11.00 17.73
CA PRO A 28 -17.06 12.09 16.88
C PRO A 28 -16.62 13.29 17.74
N GLN A 29 -15.34 13.63 17.65
CA GLN A 29 -14.86 14.93 18.13
C GLN A 29 -15.23 15.99 17.09
N GLU A 30 -15.74 17.13 17.56
CA GLU A 30 -16.01 18.29 16.71
C GLU A 30 -14.75 18.71 15.95
N ILE A 31 -14.82 18.68 14.62
CA ILE A 31 -13.73 19.10 13.74
C ILE A 31 -13.71 20.64 13.73
N PRO A 32 -12.59 21.29 14.05
CA PRO A 32 -12.50 22.74 13.92
C PRO A 32 -12.65 23.16 12.46
N ASN A 33 -13.47 24.20 12.23
CA ASN A 33 -13.78 24.74 10.91
C ASN A 33 -12.49 25.09 10.14
N PRO A 34 -12.25 24.55 8.94
CA PRO A 34 -11.05 24.85 8.18
C PRO A 34 -11.04 26.32 7.76
N LYS A 35 -9.95 27.03 8.04
CA LYS A 35 -9.73 28.37 7.52
C LYS A 35 -9.66 28.30 5.98
N ILE A 36 -10.55 29.05 5.33
CA ILE A 36 -10.52 29.22 3.86
C ILE A 36 -9.22 29.97 3.53
N VAL A 37 -8.28 29.28 2.90
CA VAL A 37 -7.10 29.90 2.29
C VAL A 37 -7.54 30.51 0.97
N THR A 38 -7.54 31.82 0.89
CA THR A 38 -7.77 32.56 -0.37
C THR A 38 -6.60 32.32 -1.31
N GLN A 39 -6.92 31.93 -2.55
CA GLN A 39 -5.95 31.82 -3.64
C GLN A 39 -5.23 33.16 -3.84
N GLY A 40 -3.92 33.16 -3.77
CA GLY A 40 -3.10 34.34 -4.10
C GLY A 40 -1.78 34.45 -3.33
N GLU A 41 -1.07 33.37 -3.09
CA GLU A 41 0.35 33.44 -2.74
C GLU A 41 1.15 32.68 -3.80
N ASP A 42 2.22 33.31 -4.29
CA ASP A 42 3.16 32.74 -5.25
C ASP A 42 3.67 31.40 -4.72
N VAL A 43 3.24 30.31 -5.37
CA VAL A 43 3.74 28.97 -5.06
C VAL A 43 5.22 28.96 -5.46
N GLU A 44 6.12 28.94 -4.48
CA GLU A 44 7.53 28.71 -4.76
C GLU A 44 7.70 27.48 -5.65
N PRO A 45 8.61 27.51 -6.64
CA PRO A 45 8.79 26.37 -7.53
C PRO A 45 9.12 25.13 -6.72
N HIS A 46 8.33 24.06 -6.90
CA HIS A 46 8.57 22.78 -6.25
C HIS A 46 10.04 22.35 -6.46
N PRO A 47 10.71 21.83 -5.42
CA PRO A 47 12.07 21.33 -5.57
C PRO A 47 12.09 20.26 -6.68
N PRO A 48 13.21 20.08 -7.39
CA PRO A 48 13.29 19.12 -8.49
C PRO A 48 12.87 17.74 -7.99
N LYS A 49 11.98 17.08 -8.76
CA LYS A 49 11.41 15.75 -8.41
C LYS A 49 12.52 14.82 -7.97
N SER A 50 12.50 14.37 -6.72
CA SER A 50 13.50 13.47 -6.18
C SER A 50 13.39 12.10 -6.84
N SER A 51 14.53 11.42 -7.04
CA SER A 51 14.55 10.07 -7.60
C SER A 51 13.69 9.10 -6.76
N PHE A 52 12.92 8.23 -7.39
CA PHE A 52 12.16 7.16 -6.72
C PHE A 52 13.02 5.96 -6.30
N TYR A 53 14.27 5.90 -6.73
CA TYR A 53 15.20 4.84 -6.34
C TYR A 53 15.64 4.93 -4.88
N GLY A 54 15.88 3.76 -4.27
CA GLY A 54 16.44 3.67 -2.92
C GLY A 54 15.53 4.19 -1.81
N LYS A 55 14.22 4.29 -2.04
CA LYS A 55 13.29 4.78 -1.02
C LYS A 55 13.02 3.74 0.05
N ARG A 56 13.24 4.15 1.31
CA ARG A 56 12.93 3.37 2.51
C ARG A 56 11.94 4.15 3.34
N GLY A 57 10.82 3.55 3.70
CA GLY A 57 9.78 4.33 4.34
C GLY A 57 8.76 3.53 5.14
N VAL A 58 7.81 4.25 5.70
CA VAL A 58 6.69 3.70 6.48
C VAL A 58 5.37 4.16 5.89
N TYR A 59 4.36 3.31 6.02
CA TYR A 59 2.98 3.59 5.66
C TYR A 59 2.24 4.28 6.81
N LEU A 60 1.42 5.26 6.49
CA LEU A 60 0.49 5.93 7.40
C LEU A 60 -0.93 5.90 6.83
N THR A 61 -1.88 5.50 7.68
CA THR A 61 -3.28 5.81 7.38
C THR A 61 -3.46 7.33 7.35
N ALA A 62 -4.48 7.82 6.63
CA ALA A 62 -4.82 9.25 6.64
C ALA A 62 -5.03 9.79 8.07
N TYR A 63 -5.68 9.01 8.94
CA TYR A 63 -5.91 9.37 10.33
C TYR A 63 -4.62 9.45 11.16
N ALA A 64 -3.67 8.57 10.91
CA ALA A 64 -2.36 8.63 11.58
C ALA A 64 -1.55 9.84 11.11
N ALA A 65 -1.61 10.16 9.82
CA ALA A 65 -0.96 11.33 9.25
C ALA A 65 -1.59 12.66 9.71
N ALA A 66 -2.90 12.67 9.96
CA ALA A 66 -3.61 13.84 10.51
C ALA A 66 -3.31 14.09 12.00
N ASN A 67 -2.86 13.07 12.73
CA ASN A 67 -2.47 13.22 14.14
C ASN A 67 -1.05 13.79 14.22
N SER A 68 -0.94 15.09 14.48
CA SER A 68 0.34 15.81 14.48
C SER A 68 1.36 15.27 15.47
N ALA A 69 0.95 14.79 16.65
CA ALA A 69 1.86 14.19 17.63
C ALA A 69 2.45 12.88 17.11
N LYS A 70 1.60 11.99 16.59
CA LYS A 70 2.02 10.71 16.01
C LYS A 70 2.87 10.91 14.76
N LEU A 71 2.46 11.80 13.86
CA LEU A 71 3.22 12.14 12.67
C LEU A 71 4.63 12.63 13.04
N ASN A 72 4.73 13.60 13.97
CA ASN A 72 6.02 14.13 14.37
C ASN A 72 6.94 13.08 15.00
N GLU A 73 6.40 12.19 15.82
CA GLU A 73 7.14 11.04 16.37
C GLU A 73 7.70 10.15 15.25
N ILE A 74 6.84 9.74 14.31
CA ILE A 74 7.22 8.86 13.20
C ILE A 74 8.27 9.54 12.31
N LEU A 75 8.10 10.82 11.98
CA LEU A 75 9.06 11.55 11.15
C LEU A 75 10.43 11.70 11.84
N ALA A 76 10.44 11.97 13.15
CA ALA A 76 11.67 12.05 13.92
C ALA A 76 12.43 10.71 13.95
N GLN A 77 11.72 9.60 14.21
CA GLN A 77 12.32 8.28 14.18
C GLN A 77 12.75 7.86 12.77
N SER A 78 11.94 8.14 11.75
CA SER A 78 12.27 7.86 10.36
C SER A 78 13.58 8.57 9.96
N ALA A 79 13.71 9.85 10.25
CA ALA A 79 14.91 10.63 9.98
C ALA A 79 16.13 10.07 10.74
N ARG A 80 15.96 9.71 12.02
CA ARG A 80 17.02 9.13 12.84
C ARG A 80 17.60 7.84 12.24
N PHE A 81 16.75 7.01 11.64
CA PHE A 81 17.13 5.72 11.07
C PHE A 81 17.37 5.75 9.55
N GLY A 82 17.38 6.94 8.95
CA GLY A 82 17.63 7.11 7.51
C GLY A 82 16.51 6.61 6.61
N LEU A 83 15.28 6.51 7.14
CA LEU A 83 14.08 6.33 6.31
C LEU A 83 13.75 7.69 5.68
N ASN A 84 13.49 7.68 4.38
CA ASN A 84 13.40 8.89 3.55
C ASN A 84 12.11 8.99 2.74
N ALA A 85 11.13 8.10 3.00
CA ALA A 85 9.85 8.10 2.32
C ALA A 85 8.69 7.91 3.31
N ILE A 86 7.56 8.54 3.02
CA ILE A 86 6.29 8.35 3.75
C ILE A 86 5.21 7.98 2.74
N VAL A 87 4.54 6.86 2.99
CA VAL A 87 3.37 6.44 2.23
C VAL A 87 2.12 6.88 2.99
N ILE A 88 1.19 7.55 2.32
CA ILE A 88 -0.03 8.10 2.94
C ILE A 88 -1.26 7.66 2.15
N ASP A 89 -2.29 7.17 2.84
CA ASP A 89 -3.59 6.93 2.21
C ASP A 89 -4.23 8.24 1.75
N VAL A 90 -4.41 8.36 0.44
CA VAL A 90 -5.24 9.42 -0.18
C VAL A 90 -6.65 8.91 -0.50
N LYS A 91 -6.77 7.62 -0.78
CA LYS A 91 -8.05 6.89 -0.85
C LYS A 91 -7.86 5.53 -0.18
N ASN A 92 -8.65 5.26 0.87
CA ASN A 92 -8.51 4.09 1.72
C ASN A 92 -9.38 2.89 1.25
N ASN A 93 -9.30 1.78 1.97
CA ASN A 93 -10.08 0.57 1.67
C ASN A 93 -11.54 0.62 2.16
N GLU A 94 -11.96 1.67 2.83
CA GLU A 94 -13.37 2.01 3.07
C GLU A 94 -14.00 2.72 1.87
N GLY A 95 -13.21 3.03 0.81
CA GLY A 95 -13.63 3.80 -0.36
C GLY A 95 -13.64 5.31 -0.12
N GLU A 96 -13.08 5.77 1.01
CA GLU A 96 -13.06 7.18 1.37
C GLU A 96 -11.87 7.89 0.73
N VAL A 97 -12.14 9.05 0.11
CA VAL A 97 -11.13 10.01 -0.34
C VAL A 97 -10.79 10.91 0.84
N CYS A 98 -9.58 10.79 1.36
CA CYS A 98 -9.19 11.25 2.69
C CYS A 98 -8.82 12.75 2.77
N TYR A 99 -8.95 13.50 1.69
CA TYR A 99 -8.68 14.94 1.61
C TYR A 99 -9.88 15.67 0.99
N LEU A 100 -9.87 17.01 0.96
CA LEU A 100 -10.95 17.82 0.40
C LEU A 100 -10.92 17.79 -1.13
N SER A 101 -11.33 16.65 -1.69
CA SER A 101 -11.35 16.41 -3.14
C SER A 101 -12.39 17.26 -3.88
N GLN A 102 -12.03 17.72 -5.07
CA GLN A 102 -12.91 18.38 -6.03
C GLN A 102 -13.40 17.44 -7.14
N VAL A 103 -12.97 16.17 -7.15
CA VAL A 103 -13.42 15.17 -8.12
C VAL A 103 -14.95 15.03 -8.03
N PRO A 104 -15.70 15.38 -9.11
CA PRO A 104 -17.17 15.44 -9.06
C PRO A 104 -17.80 14.11 -8.61
N LYS A 105 -17.27 12.99 -9.10
CA LYS A 105 -17.77 11.66 -8.72
C LYS A 105 -17.59 11.39 -7.22
N ALA A 106 -16.39 11.66 -6.63
CA ALA A 106 -16.14 11.49 -5.21
C ALA A 106 -17.14 12.24 -4.34
N ARG A 107 -17.47 13.47 -4.75
CA ARG A 107 -18.46 14.31 -4.05
C ARG A 107 -19.87 13.76 -4.20
N THR A 108 -20.25 13.38 -5.41
CA THR A 108 -21.61 12.91 -5.72
C THR A 108 -21.95 11.61 -4.98
N ILE A 109 -21.01 10.66 -4.90
CA ILE A 109 -21.22 9.38 -4.21
C ILE A 109 -20.98 9.47 -2.69
N GLY A 110 -20.60 10.64 -2.19
CA GLY A 110 -20.33 10.86 -0.76
C GLY A 110 -19.06 10.18 -0.27
N ALA A 111 -18.05 10.01 -1.13
CA ALA A 111 -16.78 9.40 -0.78
C ALA A 111 -15.80 10.35 -0.06
N VAL A 112 -16.00 11.67 -0.17
CA VAL A 112 -15.07 12.64 0.41
C VAL A 112 -15.16 12.65 1.94
N ARG A 113 -14.03 12.35 2.59
CA ARG A 113 -13.80 12.41 4.04
C ARG A 113 -12.53 13.21 4.29
N PRO A 114 -12.60 14.55 4.42
CA PRO A 114 -11.42 15.42 4.46
C PRO A 114 -10.71 15.35 5.82
N VAL A 115 -10.02 14.23 6.04
CA VAL A 115 -9.21 14.00 7.25
C VAL A 115 -7.89 14.75 7.18
N LEU A 116 -7.34 14.91 5.94
CA LEU A 116 -6.05 15.52 5.67
C LEU A 116 -6.19 16.88 4.98
N ASP A 117 -5.38 17.83 5.39
CA ASP A 117 -4.87 18.89 4.51
C ASP A 117 -3.68 18.27 3.72
N LEU A 118 -3.98 17.59 2.59
CA LEU A 118 -2.97 16.84 1.86
C LEU A 118 -1.90 17.76 1.27
N ALA A 119 -2.28 18.92 0.73
CA ALA A 119 -1.32 19.86 0.13
C ALA A 119 -0.36 20.43 1.19
N GLY A 120 -0.88 20.88 2.32
CA GLY A 120 -0.06 21.36 3.43
C GLY A 120 0.85 20.28 4.01
N LEU A 121 0.35 19.03 4.10
CA LEU A 121 1.13 17.91 4.57
C LEU A 121 2.29 17.56 3.60
N VAL A 122 2.05 17.56 2.29
CA VAL A 122 3.09 17.32 1.28
C VAL A 122 4.21 18.37 1.38
N ILE A 123 3.86 19.64 1.47
CA ILE A 123 4.84 20.73 1.64
C ILE A 123 5.68 20.52 2.91
N GLU A 124 5.05 20.16 4.04
CA GLU A 124 5.77 19.94 5.31
C GLU A 124 6.69 18.72 5.23
N LEU A 125 6.27 17.62 4.57
CA LEU A 125 7.11 16.43 4.39
C LEU A 125 8.32 16.72 3.49
N HIS A 126 8.12 17.47 2.40
CA HIS A 126 9.22 17.92 1.52
C HIS A 126 10.20 18.81 2.27
N ARG A 127 9.71 19.76 3.08
CA ARG A 127 10.54 20.62 3.92
C ARG A 127 11.44 19.82 4.89
N ARG A 128 10.96 18.64 5.33
CA ARG A 128 11.72 17.72 6.18
C ARG A 128 12.54 16.71 5.39
N GLY A 129 12.56 16.78 4.06
CA GLY A 129 13.38 15.92 3.19
C GLY A 129 12.77 14.54 2.90
N PHE A 130 11.48 14.34 3.13
CA PHE A 130 10.80 13.08 2.82
C PHE A 130 10.23 13.06 1.41
N TYR A 131 10.35 11.93 0.75
CA TYR A 131 9.66 11.55 -0.47
C TYR A 131 8.23 11.11 -0.14
N VAL A 132 7.24 11.66 -0.81
CA VAL A 132 5.83 11.45 -0.49
C VAL A 132 5.18 10.52 -1.51
N ILE A 133 4.76 9.35 -1.05
CA ILE A 133 4.04 8.35 -1.84
C ILE A 133 2.55 8.40 -1.47
N ALA A 134 1.71 8.75 -2.41
CA ALA A 134 0.26 8.75 -2.23
C ALA A 134 -0.31 7.36 -2.55
N ARG A 135 -0.72 6.62 -1.53
CA ARG A 135 -1.38 5.31 -1.72
C ARG A 135 -2.87 5.51 -2.01
N GLN A 136 -3.29 4.96 -3.14
CA GLN A 136 -4.68 4.95 -3.59
C GLN A 136 -5.17 3.51 -3.73
N VAL A 137 -6.16 3.13 -2.93
CA VAL A 137 -6.91 1.87 -3.11
C VAL A 137 -7.81 2.01 -4.31
N VAL A 138 -7.72 1.06 -5.28
CA VAL A 138 -8.40 1.24 -6.59
C VAL A 138 -9.71 0.48 -6.66
N PHE A 139 -9.67 -0.85 -6.70
CA PHE A 139 -10.84 -1.67 -7.03
C PHE A 139 -11.55 -2.28 -5.81
N TYR A 140 -11.00 -2.15 -4.62
CA TYR A 140 -11.72 -2.43 -3.37
C TYR A 140 -12.35 -1.13 -2.87
N ASP A 141 -13.59 -0.86 -3.26
CA ASP A 141 -14.29 0.40 -3.02
C ASP A 141 -15.77 0.18 -2.71
N PRO A 142 -16.12 -0.03 -1.45
CA PRO A 142 -17.51 -0.29 -1.05
C PRO A 142 -18.46 0.88 -1.33
N ILE A 143 -17.95 2.12 -1.36
CA ILE A 143 -18.77 3.31 -1.65
C ILE A 143 -19.14 3.32 -3.13
N LEU A 144 -18.16 3.14 -4.01
CA LEU A 144 -18.40 3.09 -5.46
C LEU A 144 -19.19 1.84 -5.84
N ALA A 145 -18.90 0.67 -5.25
CA ALA A 145 -19.65 -0.56 -5.48
C ALA A 145 -21.14 -0.40 -5.17
N LYS A 146 -21.45 0.24 -4.04
CA LYS A 146 -22.84 0.58 -3.68
C LYS A 146 -23.48 1.52 -4.71
N HIS A 147 -22.75 2.52 -5.19
CA HIS A 147 -23.22 3.44 -6.23
C HIS A 147 -23.51 2.73 -7.55
N LEU A 148 -22.66 1.78 -7.94
CA LEU A 148 -22.82 0.98 -9.15
C LEU A 148 -23.85 -0.15 -9.03
N GLY A 149 -24.58 -0.23 -7.91
CA GLY A 149 -25.63 -1.23 -7.71
C GLY A 149 -25.12 -2.62 -7.30
N VAL A 150 -23.91 -2.74 -6.78
CA VAL A 150 -23.30 -3.99 -6.27
C VAL A 150 -23.08 -3.91 -4.75
N PRO A 151 -24.13 -3.65 -3.94
CA PRO A 151 -23.98 -3.34 -2.51
C PRO A 151 -23.56 -4.53 -1.64
N THR A 152 -23.59 -5.75 -2.19
CA THR A 152 -23.19 -6.99 -1.49
C THR A 152 -21.72 -7.33 -1.65
N SER A 153 -20.98 -6.55 -2.44
CA SER A 153 -19.54 -6.70 -2.66
C SER A 153 -18.83 -5.36 -2.44
N PRO A 154 -17.69 -5.33 -1.76
CA PRO A 154 -16.87 -4.12 -1.67
C PRO A 154 -16.04 -3.86 -2.93
N TRP A 155 -16.15 -4.73 -3.93
CA TRP A 155 -15.34 -4.70 -5.14
C TRP A 155 -16.07 -4.06 -6.31
N VAL A 156 -15.32 -3.24 -7.05
CA VAL A 156 -15.63 -2.83 -8.41
C VAL A 156 -14.63 -3.50 -9.36
N LEU A 157 -15.03 -3.77 -10.59
CA LEU A 157 -14.15 -4.52 -11.49
C LEU A 157 -13.22 -3.59 -12.29
N PRO A 158 -11.99 -4.01 -12.61
CA PRO A 158 -11.10 -3.28 -13.52
C PRO A 158 -11.66 -3.08 -14.94
N THR A 159 -12.71 -3.78 -15.29
CA THR A 159 -13.46 -3.65 -16.57
C THR A 159 -14.53 -2.57 -16.54
N GLU A 160 -14.88 -2.04 -15.36
CA GLU A 160 -15.90 -1.00 -15.22
C GLU A 160 -15.33 0.37 -15.58
N ALA A 161 -15.75 0.92 -16.71
CA ALA A 161 -15.24 2.20 -17.22
C ALA A 161 -15.41 3.35 -16.22
N GLU A 162 -16.50 3.35 -15.44
CA GLU A 162 -16.74 4.34 -14.41
C GLU A 162 -15.75 4.21 -13.25
N ALA A 163 -15.42 3.00 -12.82
CA ALA A 163 -14.41 2.76 -11.78
C ALA A 163 -13.02 3.19 -12.26
N VAL A 164 -12.68 2.91 -13.51
CA VAL A 164 -11.42 3.32 -14.13
C VAL A 164 -11.31 4.85 -14.15
N SER A 165 -12.29 5.54 -14.76
CA SER A 165 -12.27 7.01 -14.89
C SER A 165 -12.27 7.74 -13.54
N TYR A 166 -13.02 7.22 -12.56
CA TYR A 166 -13.07 7.74 -11.21
C TYR A 166 -11.69 7.70 -10.52
N ASN A 167 -11.03 6.53 -10.57
CA ASN A 167 -9.73 6.38 -9.92
C ASN A 167 -8.63 7.18 -10.63
N LEU A 168 -8.68 7.31 -11.96
CA LEU A 168 -7.76 8.17 -12.71
C LEU A 168 -7.95 9.65 -12.34
N ALA A 169 -9.19 10.12 -12.19
CA ALA A 169 -9.47 11.50 -11.80
C ALA A 169 -8.92 11.83 -10.40
N ILE A 170 -9.02 10.88 -9.44
CA ILE A 170 -8.41 11.02 -8.11
C ILE A 170 -6.88 11.10 -8.21
N ALA A 171 -6.26 10.20 -8.96
CA ALA A 171 -4.81 10.18 -9.13
C ALA A 171 -4.28 11.48 -9.73
N GLN A 172 -4.95 12.03 -10.75
CA GLN A 172 -4.59 13.32 -11.37
C GLN A 172 -4.74 14.49 -10.39
N GLU A 173 -5.81 14.50 -9.59
CA GLU A 173 -5.98 15.54 -8.56
C GLU A 173 -4.86 15.46 -7.51
N VAL A 174 -4.53 14.26 -7.04
CA VAL A 174 -3.47 14.02 -6.04
C VAL A 174 -2.09 14.40 -6.59
N GLU A 175 -1.79 14.09 -7.85
CA GLU A 175 -0.57 14.58 -8.51
C GLU A 175 -0.48 16.10 -8.47
N GLY A 176 -1.60 16.79 -8.75
CA GLY A 176 -1.69 18.26 -8.69
C GLY A 176 -1.46 18.85 -7.30
N LEU A 177 -1.56 18.05 -6.23
CA LEU A 177 -1.26 18.45 -4.85
C LEU A 177 0.22 18.27 -4.49
N GLY A 178 1.07 17.85 -5.43
CA GLY A 178 2.52 17.88 -5.33
C GLY A 178 3.18 16.63 -4.75
N VAL A 179 2.49 15.50 -4.65
CA VAL A 179 3.11 14.22 -4.25
C VAL A 179 4.19 13.79 -5.23
N ASP A 180 5.17 13.01 -4.76
CA ASP A 180 6.28 12.56 -5.60
C ASP A 180 5.93 11.30 -6.40
N GLU A 181 4.96 10.49 -5.93
CA GLU A 181 4.61 9.20 -6.52
C GLU A 181 3.16 8.83 -6.19
N ILE A 182 2.48 8.21 -7.15
CA ILE A 182 1.19 7.54 -6.92
C ILE A 182 1.42 6.03 -6.78
N GLN A 183 0.96 5.45 -5.69
CA GLN A 183 0.99 4.01 -5.45
C GLN A 183 -0.41 3.44 -5.50
N PHE A 184 -0.66 2.56 -6.47
CA PHE A 184 -1.94 1.87 -6.62
C PHE A 184 -1.94 0.55 -5.85
N ASP A 185 -2.89 0.42 -4.92
CA ASP A 185 -3.15 -0.83 -4.20
C ASP A 185 -4.54 -1.38 -4.55
N TYR A 186 -4.80 -2.65 -4.22
CA TYR A 186 -5.99 -3.39 -4.65
C TYR A 186 -6.21 -3.34 -6.16
N ILE A 187 -5.11 -3.33 -6.92
CA ILE A 187 -5.09 -3.32 -8.39
C ILE A 187 -5.26 -4.75 -8.92
N ARG A 188 -6.45 -5.29 -8.72
CA ARG A 188 -6.77 -6.70 -8.95
C ARG A 188 -8.26 -6.98 -8.97
N PHE A 189 -8.64 -8.16 -9.42
CA PHE A 189 -9.98 -8.73 -9.24
C PHE A 189 -10.14 -9.31 -7.82
N PRO A 190 -11.40 -9.51 -7.36
CA PRO A 190 -11.67 -10.22 -6.10
C PRO A 190 -11.03 -11.60 -6.08
N ASP A 191 -10.60 -12.03 -4.89
CA ASP A 191 -10.13 -13.39 -4.62
C ASP A 191 -11.06 -14.17 -3.67
N ASP A 192 -12.15 -13.58 -3.27
CA ASP A 192 -13.25 -14.13 -2.49
C ASP A 192 -14.38 -14.57 -3.43
N GLY A 193 -14.39 -15.83 -3.81
CA GLY A 193 -15.41 -16.40 -4.67
C GLY A 193 -14.87 -17.18 -5.87
N PRO A 194 -15.75 -17.67 -6.76
CA PRO A 194 -15.32 -18.45 -7.91
C PRO A 194 -14.56 -17.56 -8.90
N ILE A 195 -13.28 -17.86 -9.06
CA ILE A 195 -12.44 -17.24 -10.07
C ILE A 195 -12.64 -18.00 -11.38
N GLY A 196 -13.31 -17.37 -12.36
CA GLY A 196 -13.48 -17.98 -13.69
C GLY A 196 -12.14 -18.18 -14.40
N PRO A 197 -12.10 -18.98 -15.48
CA PRO A 197 -10.86 -19.44 -16.12
C PRO A 197 -10.15 -18.38 -16.97
N ASP A 198 -10.75 -17.22 -17.23
CA ASP A 198 -10.18 -16.20 -18.12
C ASP A 198 -9.19 -15.29 -17.40
N TYR A 199 -8.04 -15.85 -17.05
CA TYR A 199 -6.96 -15.12 -16.38
C TYR A 199 -6.32 -14.04 -17.29
N SER A 200 -6.26 -14.31 -18.59
CA SER A 200 -5.66 -13.38 -19.55
C SER A 200 -6.45 -12.08 -19.67
N ALA A 201 -7.77 -12.15 -19.77
CA ALA A 201 -8.61 -10.96 -19.83
C ALA A 201 -8.52 -10.12 -18.53
N ARG A 202 -8.37 -10.78 -17.38
CA ARG A 202 -8.17 -10.06 -16.11
C ARG A 202 -6.86 -9.30 -16.07
N CYS A 203 -5.76 -9.93 -16.51
CA CYS A 203 -4.47 -9.26 -16.62
C CYS A 203 -4.55 -8.07 -17.58
N GLN A 204 -5.19 -8.25 -18.76
CA GLN A 204 -5.37 -7.18 -19.72
C GLN A 204 -6.17 -6.00 -19.15
N ALA A 205 -7.21 -6.25 -18.35
CA ALA A 205 -7.99 -5.19 -17.72
C ALA A 205 -7.16 -4.39 -16.69
N VAL A 206 -6.38 -5.09 -15.86
CA VAL A 206 -5.45 -4.45 -14.90
C VAL A 206 -4.37 -3.66 -15.64
N GLU A 207 -3.72 -4.27 -16.64
CA GLU A 207 -2.68 -3.61 -17.44
C GLU A 207 -3.24 -2.41 -18.24
N SER A 208 -4.48 -2.49 -18.72
CA SER A 208 -5.17 -1.37 -19.39
C SER A 208 -5.36 -0.17 -18.44
N PHE A 209 -5.82 -0.40 -17.20
CA PHE A 209 -5.91 0.67 -16.21
C PHE A 209 -4.54 1.32 -15.96
N LEU A 210 -3.51 0.52 -15.72
CA LEU A 210 -2.16 1.02 -15.46
C LEU A 210 -1.58 1.79 -16.66
N SER A 211 -1.85 1.34 -17.89
CA SER A 211 -1.44 2.05 -19.11
C SER A 211 -2.12 3.41 -19.24
N GLN A 212 -3.42 3.50 -18.92
CA GLN A 212 -4.14 4.75 -18.89
C GLN A 212 -3.61 5.69 -17.80
N ALA A 213 -3.32 5.16 -16.60
CA ALA A 213 -2.69 5.92 -15.53
C ALA A 213 -1.32 6.46 -15.97
N LYS A 214 -0.48 5.61 -16.57
CA LYS A 214 0.85 6.00 -17.06
C LYS A 214 0.80 7.07 -18.15
N ALA A 215 -0.21 7.04 -19.01
CA ALA A 215 -0.43 8.05 -20.03
C ALA A 215 -0.96 9.39 -19.47
N SER A 216 -1.59 9.39 -18.31
CA SER A 216 -2.27 10.56 -17.75
C SER A 216 -1.53 11.22 -16.57
N LEU A 217 -0.51 10.58 -16.02
CA LEU A 217 0.27 11.06 -14.89
C LEU A 217 1.73 11.32 -15.31
N SER A 218 2.33 12.35 -14.72
CA SER A 218 3.73 12.73 -14.92
C SER A 218 4.64 12.28 -13.77
N VAL A 219 4.06 11.97 -12.60
CA VAL A 219 4.81 11.40 -11.47
C VAL A 219 5.02 9.90 -11.66
N PRO A 220 6.06 9.32 -11.05
CA PRO A 220 6.22 7.87 -10.99
C PRO A 220 5.00 7.15 -10.46
N ILE A 221 4.75 5.95 -11.01
CA ILE A 221 3.69 5.05 -10.57
C ILE A 221 4.30 3.81 -9.96
N SER A 222 3.89 3.48 -8.74
CA SER A 222 4.14 2.17 -8.14
C SER A 222 2.86 1.36 -7.96
N VAL A 223 3.00 0.04 -7.86
CA VAL A 223 1.86 -0.88 -7.72
C VAL A 223 2.14 -1.93 -6.65
N ASP A 224 1.19 -2.09 -5.74
CA ASP A 224 1.23 -3.14 -4.74
C ASP A 224 0.71 -4.45 -5.33
N VAL A 225 1.53 -5.49 -5.27
CA VAL A 225 1.18 -6.83 -5.73
C VAL A 225 1.32 -7.86 -4.61
N TYR A 226 0.55 -8.95 -4.69
CA TYR A 226 0.74 -10.04 -3.74
C TYR A 226 2.16 -10.63 -3.84
N GLY A 227 2.76 -10.96 -2.70
CA GLY A 227 4.09 -11.57 -2.66
C GLY A 227 4.19 -12.84 -3.51
N ARG A 228 3.12 -13.66 -3.58
CA ARG A 228 3.05 -14.85 -4.42
C ARG A 228 3.18 -14.58 -5.92
N VAL A 229 2.86 -13.38 -6.39
CA VAL A 229 3.00 -12.97 -7.80
C VAL A 229 4.46 -13.02 -8.26
N MET A 230 5.39 -12.86 -7.34
CA MET A 230 6.83 -12.95 -7.61
C MET A 230 7.28 -14.37 -7.98
N TRP A 231 6.52 -15.41 -7.61
CA TRP A 231 6.88 -16.80 -7.83
C TRP A 231 6.31 -17.32 -9.15
N PRO A 232 7.05 -18.14 -9.92
CA PRO A 232 6.56 -18.78 -11.13
C PRO A 232 5.74 -20.04 -10.80
N TRP A 233 4.70 -19.92 -9.97
CA TRP A 233 3.94 -21.03 -9.41
C TRP A 233 3.00 -21.74 -10.41
N ASN A 234 2.78 -21.16 -11.59
CA ASN A 234 2.09 -21.82 -12.70
C ASN A 234 2.82 -21.57 -14.02
N ALA A 235 2.49 -22.36 -15.07
CA ALA A 235 3.14 -22.25 -16.37
C ALA A 235 2.96 -20.89 -17.04
N GLN A 236 1.82 -20.22 -16.79
CA GLN A 236 1.49 -18.92 -17.33
C GLN A 236 2.15 -17.77 -16.56
N LYS A 237 2.65 -18.03 -15.34
CA LYS A 237 3.19 -17.01 -14.40
C LYS A 237 2.19 -15.89 -14.06
N ILE A 238 0.91 -16.20 -14.13
CA ILE A 238 -0.21 -15.26 -13.94
C ILE A 238 -0.92 -15.60 -12.64
N ASP A 239 -1.19 -14.61 -11.78
CA ASP A 239 -2.09 -14.79 -10.66
C ASP A 239 -3.56 -14.64 -11.15
N PRO A 240 -4.46 -15.56 -10.76
CA PRO A 240 -5.87 -15.54 -11.18
C PRO A 240 -6.62 -14.23 -10.89
N ILE A 241 -6.14 -13.42 -9.96
CA ILE A 241 -6.72 -12.12 -9.63
C ILE A 241 -6.37 -11.01 -10.65
N GLY A 242 -5.66 -11.35 -11.73
CA GLY A 242 -5.28 -10.41 -12.78
C GLY A 242 -3.92 -9.74 -12.55
N GLN A 243 -3.10 -10.25 -11.64
CA GLN A 243 -1.73 -9.77 -11.45
C GLN A 243 -0.74 -10.63 -12.25
N HIS A 244 -0.14 -10.04 -13.28
CA HIS A 244 0.91 -10.63 -14.11
C HIS A 244 2.16 -9.76 -13.98
N LEU A 245 3.18 -10.26 -13.30
CA LEU A 245 4.36 -9.47 -12.93
C LEU A 245 5.03 -8.82 -14.15
N GLU A 246 5.29 -9.58 -15.20
CA GLU A 246 5.95 -9.10 -16.41
C GLU A 246 5.10 -8.07 -17.20
N GLY A 247 3.77 -8.21 -17.16
CA GLY A 247 2.84 -7.26 -17.76
C GLY A 247 2.84 -5.92 -17.04
N ILE A 248 2.67 -5.97 -15.72
CA ILE A 248 2.71 -4.79 -14.84
C ILE A 248 4.06 -4.09 -14.94
N ALA A 249 5.17 -4.84 -14.86
CA ALA A 249 6.53 -4.31 -14.85
C ALA A 249 6.91 -3.51 -16.12
N ARG A 250 6.27 -3.79 -17.25
CA ARG A 250 6.48 -3.01 -18.50
C ARG A 250 5.82 -1.64 -18.49
N ILE A 251 4.91 -1.38 -17.55
CA ILE A 251 4.06 -0.18 -17.56
C ILE A 251 4.46 0.78 -16.44
N VAL A 252 4.73 0.25 -15.24
CA VAL A 252 4.95 1.05 -14.04
C VAL A 252 6.43 1.33 -13.78
N ASP A 253 6.72 2.30 -12.90
CA ASP A 253 8.10 2.69 -12.56
C ASP A 253 8.66 1.85 -11.41
N VAL A 254 7.80 1.33 -10.52
CA VAL A 254 8.17 0.50 -9.36
C VAL A 254 7.10 -0.56 -9.13
N VAL A 255 7.52 -1.78 -8.79
CA VAL A 255 6.62 -2.81 -8.24
C VAL A 255 6.93 -2.99 -6.77
N SER A 256 5.88 -2.94 -5.93
CA SER A 256 5.95 -3.10 -4.48
C SER A 256 5.29 -4.41 -4.04
N PRO A 257 6.00 -5.54 -4.03
CA PRO A 257 5.43 -6.80 -3.58
C PRO A 257 5.22 -6.79 -2.07
N MET A 258 4.03 -7.21 -1.63
CA MET A 258 3.67 -7.36 -0.22
C MET A 258 4.31 -8.65 0.35
N LEU A 259 5.51 -8.53 0.89
CA LEU A 259 6.28 -9.67 1.41
C LEU A 259 6.05 -9.85 2.91
N TYR A 260 4.82 -10.16 3.29
CA TYR A 260 4.47 -10.48 4.66
C TYR A 260 4.57 -12.00 4.89
N PRO A 261 5.59 -12.52 5.61
CA PRO A 261 5.74 -13.96 5.78
C PRO A 261 4.50 -14.62 6.40
N SER A 262 3.79 -13.90 7.29
CA SER A 262 2.53 -14.39 7.88
C SER A 262 1.40 -14.69 6.87
N HIS A 263 1.46 -14.10 5.66
CA HIS A 263 0.41 -14.22 4.62
C HIS A 263 0.70 -15.31 3.58
N PHE A 264 1.87 -15.91 3.61
CA PHE A 264 2.13 -17.09 2.77
C PHE A 264 1.36 -18.29 3.33
N VAL A 265 0.99 -19.23 2.46
CA VAL A 265 0.19 -20.40 2.84
C VAL A 265 1.10 -21.45 3.47
N GLU A 266 2.29 -21.64 2.94
CA GLU A 266 3.26 -22.65 3.30
C GLU A 266 3.83 -22.39 4.71
N PRO A 267 3.75 -23.37 5.63
CA PRO A 267 4.24 -23.20 7.00
C PRO A 267 5.73 -22.86 7.10
N GLU A 268 6.55 -23.43 6.20
CA GLU A 268 7.99 -23.17 6.11
C GLU A 268 8.31 -21.72 5.71
N LEU A 269 7.47 -21.10 4.87
CA LEU A 269 7.62 -19.70 4.51
C LEU A 269 7.22 -18.76 5.69
N LYS A 270 6.19 -19.14 6.44
CA LYS A 270 5.81 -18.40 7.65
C LYS A 270 6.88 -18.43 8.73
N ALA A 271 7.54 -19.58 8.88
CA ALA A 271 8.55 -19.82 9.91
C ALA A 271 9.90 -19.18 9.64
N ASP A 272 10.18 -18.79 8.40
CA ASP A 272 11.46 -18.25 7.96
C ASP A 272 11.30 -16.86 7.31
N PRO A 273 11.19 -15.77 8.10
CA PRO A 273 10.98 -14.42 7.57
C PRO A 273 12.13 -13.94 6.68
N TYR A 274 13.37 -14.31 7.01
CA TYR A 274 14.53 -13.98 6.18
C TYR A 274 14.50 -14.71 4.83
N GLY A 275 14.42 -16.04 4.88
CA GLY A 275 14.43 -16.86 3.64
C GLY A 275 13.23 -16.57 2.75
N THR A 276 12.08 -16.26 3.33
CA THR A 276 10.86 -15.93 2.55
C THR A 276 11.04 -14.65 1.78
N VAL A 277 11.48 -13.57 2.42
CA VAL A 277 11.72 -12.30 1.74
C VAL A 277 12.84 -12.46 0.69
N LEU A 278 13.98 -13.07 1.06
CA LEU A 278 15.13 -13.24 0.16
C LEU A 278 14.77 -14.04 -1.09
N ARG A 279 14.13 -15.22 -0.92
CA ARG A 279 13.74 -16.08 -2.04
C ARG A 279 12.71 -15.41 -2.94
N THR A 280 11.68 -14.79 -2.35
CA THR A 280 10.63 -14.12 -3.11
C THR A 280 11.20 -12.98 -3.94
N MET A 281 12.05 -12.14 -3.37
CA MET A 281 12.72 -11.07 -4.10
C MET A 281 13.60 -11.60 -5.24
N ARG A 282 14.39 -12.66 -4.99
CA ARG A 282 15.23 -13.28 -6.03
C ARG A 282 14.39 -13.82 -7.19
N HIS A 283 13.26 -14.46 -6.91
CA HIS A 283 12.33 -14.91 -7.96
C HIS A 283 11.81 -13.74 -8.80
N GLY A 284 11.37 -12.66 -8.18
CA GLY A 284 10.90 -11.49 -8.91
C GLY A 284 12.00 -10.83 -9.75
N LYS A 285 13.18 -10.60 -9.17
CA LYS A 285 14.33 -10.01 -9.88
C LYS A 285 14.82 -10.84 -11.07
N ALA A 286 14.66 -12.15 -11.02
CA ALA A 286 14.96 -13.02 -12.17
C ALA A 286 13.94 -12.92 -13.32
N ARG A 287 12.80 -12.24 -13.10
CA ARG A 287 11.70 -12.14 -14.06
C ARG A 287 11.55 -10.73 -14.65
N VAL A 288 11.93 -9.69 -13.91
CA VAL A 288 11.73 -8.29 -14.32
C VAL A 288 12.91 -7.42 -13.95
N GLU A 289 13.12 -6.35 -14.72
CA GLU A 289 14.18 -5.35 -14.49
C GLU A 289 13.68 -4.10 -13.77
N VAL A 290 12.36 -3.89 -13.72
CA VAL A 290 11.76 -2.75 -12.99
C VAL A 290 12.19 -2.77 -11.53
N PRO A 291 12.44 -1.61 -10.91
CA PRO A 291 12.72 -1.52 -9.48
C PRO A 291 11.69 -2.26 -8.63
N LEU A 292 12.17 -3.13 -7.73
CA LEU A 292 11.34 -3.87 -6.78
C LEU A 292 11.57 -3.31 -5.39
N ARG A 293 10.53 -2.70 -4.82
CA ARG A 293 10.52 -2.08 -3.50
C ARG A 293 9.49 -2.77 -2.60
N PRO A 294 9.86 -3.86 -1.90
CA PRO A 294 8.92 -4.66 -1.15
C PRO A 294 8.32 -3.93 0.04
N TYR A 295 7.09 -4.26 0.38
CA TYR A 295 6.52 -4.03 1.70
C TYR A 295 6.96 -5.14 2.65
N LEU A 296 7.51 -4.76 3.79
CA LEU A 296 7.93 -5.62 4.89
C LEU A 296 6.91 -5.55 6.04
N GLN A 297 6.71 -6.68 6.70
CA GLN A 297 5.74 -6.81 7.78
C GLN A 297 6.27 -6.14 9.06
N ALA A 298 5.60 -5.06 9.50
CA ALA A 298 5.84 -4.40 10.77
C ALA A 298 4.62 -4.49 11.71
N PHE A 299 3.79 -5.53 11.56
CA PHE A 299 2.67 -5.86 12.45
C PHE A 299 2.85 -7.26 13.02
N SER A 300 2.44 -7.45 14.28
CA SER A 300 2.62 -8.72 14.99
C SER A 300 1.56 -9.74 14.54
N MET A 301 1.97 -10.67 13.68
CA MET A 301 1.18 -11.81 13.23
C MET A 301 2.10 -12.97 12.85
N ALA A 302 1.81 -14.17 13.38
CA ALA A 302 2.53 -15.42 13.09
C ALA A 302 4.07 -15.32 13.26
N ILE A 303 4.51 -14.64 14.31
CA ILE A 303 5.93 -14.57 14.66
C ILE A 303 6.40 -15.99 15.09
N PRO A 304 7.50 -16.52 14.52
CA PRO A 304 8.01 -17.84 14.87
C PRO A 304 8.36 -17.96 16.36
N THR A 305 8.11 -19.14 16.93
CA THR A 305 8.45 -19.42 18.33
C THR A 305 9.95 -19.25 18.56
N GLY A 306 10.31 -18.50 19.61
CA GLY A 306 11.71 -18.22 19.97
C GLY A 306 12.33 -17.02 19.25
N MET A 307 11.58 -16.33 18.38
CA MET A 307 12.00 -15.09 17.74
C MET A 307 11.20 -13.91 18.31
N SER A 308 11.86 -12.86 18.73
CA SER A 308 11.20 -11.61 19.11
C SER A 308 10.69 -10.87 17.87
N PHE A 309 9.71 -9.97 18.06
CA PHE A 309 9.18 -9.23 16.93
C PHE A 309 10.20 -8.24 16.31
N PRO A 310 11.06 -7.55 17.07
CA PRO A 310 12.17 -6.78 16.48
C PRO A 310 13.13 -7.64 15.64
N GLU A 311 13.51 -8.85 16.11
CA GLU A 311 14.36 -9.77 15.33
C GLU A 311 13.67 -10.22 14.03
N TYR A 312 12.35 -10.47 14.09
CA TYR A 312 11.54 -10.80 12.91
C TYR A 312 11.57 -9.68 11.85
N ILE A 313 11.46 -8.42 12.28
CA ILE A 313 11.55 -7.27 11.37
C ILE A 313 12.97 -7.15 10.82
N LEU A 314 14.00 -7.29 11.66
CA LEU A 314 15.40 -7.20 11.26
C LEU A 314 15.77 -8.27 10.23
N ALA A 315 15.28 -9.50 10.39
CA ALA A 315 15.48 -10.58 9.43
C ALA A 315 14.93 -10.24 8.04
N GLN A 316 13.78 -9.59 7.96
CA GLN A 316 13.18 -9.13 6.70
C GLN A 316 13.99 -7.98 6.07
N ILE A 317 14.45 -7.00 6.87
CA ILE A 317 15.30 -5.89 6.40
C ILE A 317 16.58 -6.46 5.77
N LYS A 318 17.28 -7.34 6.48
CA LYS A 318 18.49 -7.99 6.00
C LYS A 318 18.27 -8.71 4.68
N ALA A 319 17.19 -9.47 4.57
CA ALA A 319 16.85 -10.19 3.35
C ALA A 319 16.52 -9.25 2.18
N ALA A 320 15.82 -8.15 2.41
CA ALA A 320 15.53 -7.16 1.39
C ALA A 320 16.83 -6.50 0.89
N GLU A 321 17.74 -6.10 1.78
CA GLU A 321 19.04 -5.50 1.42
C GLU A 321 19.91 -6.51 0.66
N GLU A 322 20.05 -7.74 1.13
CA GLU A 322 20.85 -8.79 0.48
C GLU A 322 20.25 -9.27 -0.86
N SER A 323 18.96 -9.14 -1.07
CA SER A 323 18.32 -9.42 -2.36
C SER A 323 18.57 -8.35 -3.41
N GLY A 324 19.13 -7.20 -3.03
CA GLY A 324 19.29 -6.03 -3.88
C GLY A 324 17.96 -5.34 -4.20
N ALA A 325 17.06 -5.24 -3.22
CA ALA A 325 15.83 -4.46 -3.34
C ALA A 325 16.14 -2.97 -3.56
N ASP A 326 15.28 -2.28 -4.33
CA ASP A 326 15.40 -0.85 -4.61
C ASP A 326 14.79 0.02 -3.48
N GLY A 327 15.18 -0.29 -2.25
CA GLY A 327 14.55 0.21 -1.03
C GLY A 327 13.50 -0.75 -0.50
N TYR A 328 12.75 -0.31 0.50
CA TYR A 328 11.66 -1.09 1.10
C TYR A 328 10.71 -0.19 1.89
N LEU A 329 9.48 -0.64 2.08
CA LEU A 329 8.46 0.04 2.84
C LEU A 329 7.99 -0.86 4.00
N PHE A 330 7.62 -0.26 5.13
CA PHE A 330 7.05 -1.01 6.24
C PHE A 330 5.54 -0.81 6.32
N TRP A 331 4.83 -1.90 6.47
CA TRP A 331 3.39 -1.91 6.66
C TRP A 331 3.01 -2.21 8.11
N ASN A 332 2.27 -1.31 8.71
CA ASN A 332 1.52 -1.56 9.94
C ASN A 332 0.15 -0.86 9.85
N PRO A 333 -0.98 -1.60 9.93
CA PRO A 333 -2.32 -1.03 9.72
C PRO A 333 -2.73 0.00 10.79
N ARG A 334 -2.04 0.03 11.94
CA ARG A 334 -2.25 1.01 13.02
C ARG A 334 -1.20 2.11 13.03
N ALA A 335 -0.26 2.08 12.08
CA ALA A 335 0.92 2.94 12.09
C ALA A 335 1.66 2.91 13.46
N ASP A 336 1.71 1.75 14.11
CA ASP A 336 2.49 1.51 15.33
C ASP A 336 3.83 0.87 14.95
N TYR A 337 4.88 1.67 15.01
CA TYR A 337 6.23 1.30 14.60
C TYR A 337 7.20 1.12 15.77
N SER A 338 6.70 0.97 17.01
CA SER A 338 7.54 0.78 18.22
C SER A 338 8.56 -0.36 18.04
N SER A 339 8.12 -1.53 17.60
CA SER A 339 9.01 -2.68 17.37
C SER A 339 9.93 -2.49 16.16
N LEU A 340 9.54 -1.69 15.16
CA LEU A 340 10.43 -1.32 14.07
C LEU A 340 11.59 -0.46 14.59
N TRP A 341 11.31 0.52 15.44
CA TRP A 341 12.36 1.35 16.02
C TRP A 341 13.32 0.54 16.90
N GLU A 342 12.81 -0.45 17.63
CA GLU A 342 13.63 -1.41 18.37
C GLU A 342 14.54 -2.24 17.43
N ALA A 343 13.99 -2.77 16.36
CA ALA A 343 14.74 -3.53 15.35
C ALA A 343 15.88 -2.69 14.74
N LEU A 344 15.58 -1.45 14.34
CA LEU A 344 16.57 -0.55 13.76
C LEU A 344 17.65 -0.13 14.77
N ASN A 345 17.31 0.03 16.06
CA ASN A 345 18.28 0.23 17.12
C ASN A 345 19.22 -0.98 17.31
N LEU A 346 18.70 -2.21 17.21
CA LEU A 346 19.52 -3.43 17.28
C LEU A 346 20.51 -3.46 16.11
N ALA A 347 20.02 -3.20 14.89
CA ALA A 347 20.88 -3.15 13.70
C ALA A 347 22.01 -2.11 13.80
N GLN A 348 21.76 -0.95 14.41
CA GLN A 348 22.81 0.06 14.63
C GLN A 348 23.85 -0.41 15.61
N LYS A 349 23.47 -1.11 16.69
CA LYS A 349 24.40 -1.65 17.67
C LYS A 349 25.31 -2.74 17.11
N GLU A 350 24.78 -3.57 16.21
CA GLU A 350 25.54 -4.65 15.56
C GLU A 350 26.58 -4.12 14.55
N ARG A 351 26.31 -2.98 13.91
CA ARG A 351 27.23 -2.36 12.94
C ARG A 351 28.41 -1.62 13.61
N GLY A 352 28.36 -1.40 14.94
CA GLY A 352 29.37 -0.63 15.69
C GLY A 352 29.35 0.87 15.34
N PRO A 353 30.11 1.70 16.09
CA PRO A 353 30.28 3.10 15.76
C PRO A 353 31.08 3.30 14.49
#